data_0c5b4dff609b42fcd2d6032e7bdc7bd3
#
_entry.id   0c5b4dff609b42fcd2d6032e7bdc7bd3
#
_cell.length_a   1.000
_cell.length_b   1.000
_cell.length_c   1.000
_cell.angle_alpha   90.00
_cell.angle_beta   90.00
_cell.angle_gamma   90.00
#
_symmetry.space_group_name_H-M   'P 1'
#
loop_
_entity.id
_entity.type
_entity.pdbx_description
1 polymer ?
#
loop_
_entity_poly.entity_id
_entity_poly.type
_entity_poly.pdbx_seq_one_letter_code
_entity_poly.pdbx_strand_id
1 'polypeptide(L)'
;MERSCSAGHVLAPLHHAARQVEIVAGHNSVASSRLLRPSAGVFTSRARGTTNLVFLLRPPGVYRADSDTSLLIDVMIAGGYAAGRRVLDIGTGTGALALAAARAGATAVTAVDLSMRSIAATWVNCRIHRVQCTVHRGDLFEPVAGQRFDLILANPPYVPAATNVVSRHRINRCWDGGINGRAVLDRLCTEGPGLLAPDGMMLIVHSAVCDENVTVRHLNDAGVRAEVLARSTIPFGPVMRLRAAMLEARGLIQPGQRDEELAVIAAHAPAGGPRVR
;
A
#
# COMPACT_ATOMS: atom_id res chain seq x y z
N MET A 1 48.18 16.42 -41.38
CA MET A 1 46.95 15.84 -41.96
C MET A 1 46.15 15.26 -40.84
N GLU A 2 45.29 16.08 -40.30
CA GLU A 2 44.40 15.76 -39.19
C GLU A 2 43.13 15.06 -39.70
N ARG A 3 42.70 14.03 -39.06
CA ARG A 3 41.32 13.54 -39.17
C ARG A 3 40.70 13.42 -37.81
N SER A 4 39.91 14.43 -37.53
CA SER A 4 38.94 14.44 -36.43
C SER A 4 37.81 13.45 -36.73
N CYS A 5 37.47 12.56 -35.79
CA CYS A 5 36.23 11.77 -35.73
C CYS A 5 35.47 12.18 -34.49
N SER A 6 34.46 13.00 -34.68
CA SER A 6 33.45 13.37 -33.70
C SER A 6 32.35 12.32 -33.71
N ALA A 7 32.21 11.57 -32.62
CA ALA A 7 31.08 10.70 -32.38
C ALA A 7 30.06 11.42 -31.48
N GLY A 8 29.03 11.97 -32.11
CA GLY A 8 27.88 12.54 -31.41
C GLY A 8 26.99 11.43 -30.83
N HIS A 9 26.92 11.34 -29.51
CA HIS A 9 25.91 10.54 -28.83
C HIS A 9 24.64 11.39 -28.74
N VAL A 10 23.65 11.01 -29.54
CA VAL A 10 22.28 11.50 -29.42
C VAL A 10 21.61 10.78 -28.26
N LEU A 11 21.44 11.47 -27.13
CA LEU A 11 20.61 11.01 -26.02
C LEU A 11 19.14 11.26 -26.40
N ALA A 12 18.39 10.17 -26.59
CA ALA A 12 16.94 10.23 -26.73
C ALA A 12 16.28 10.68 -25.42
N PRO A 13 15.27 11.54 -25.45
CA PRO A 13 14.59 11.99 -24.24
C PRO A 13 13.71 10.89 -23.66
N LEU A 14 13.98 10.50 -22.41
CA LEU A 14 13.12 9.65 -21.60
C LEU A 14 11.83 10.41 -21.30
N HIS A 15 10.73 10.01 -21.91
CA HIS A 15 9.40 10.51 -21.61
C HIS A 15 9.03 10.16 -20.15
N HIS A 16 9.00 11.16 -19.29
CA HIS A 16 8.48 11.11 -17.93
C HIS A 16 6.94 11.09 -17.98
N ALA A 17 6.35 9.92 -17.76
CA ALA A 17 4.91 9.83 -17.54
C ALA A 17 4.58 10.47 -16.15
N ALA A 18 3.95 11.64 -16.20
CA ALA A 18 3.43 12.30 -15.01
C ALA A 18 2.18 11.55 -14.51
N ARG A 19 2.13 11.20 -13.22
CA ARG A 19 0.95 10.62 -12.58
C ARG A 19 0.05 11.72 -12.05
N GLN A 20 -1.22 11.65 -12.39
CA GLN A 20 -2.28 12.43 -11.73
C GLN A 20 -2.80 11.60 -10.55
N VAL A 21 -2.81 12.19 -9.35
CA VAL A 21 -3.49 11.66 -8.17
C VAL A 21 -4.71 12.54 -7.97
N GLU A 22 -5.88 11.96 -8.11
CA GLU A 22 -7.14 12.63 -7.83
C GLU A 22 -7.60 12.21 -6.43
N ILE A 23 -7.59 13.16 -5.50
CA ILE A 23 -8.12 12.95 -4.14
C ILE A 23 -9.56 13.37 -4.18
N VAL A 24 -10.47 12.42 -4.01
CA VAL A 24 -11.90 12.69 -3.89
C VAL A 24 -12.15 13.21 -2.49
N ALA A 25 -12.07 14.52 -2.34
CA ALA A 25 -12.38 15.16 -1.05
C ALA A 25 -13.89 15.23 -0.87
N GLY A 26 -14.38 14.59 0.16
CA GLY A 26 -15.60 15.06 0.82
C GLY A 26 -15.32 16.44 1.40
N HIS A 27 -15.67 17.50 0.67
CA HIS A 27 -15.56 18.92 1.02
C HIS A 27 -14.17 19.42 1.49
N ASN A 28 -13.38 19.90 0.57
CA ASN A 28 -12.51 21.07 0.42
C ASN A 28 -11.17 20.80 -0.27
N SER A 29 -10.99 21.50 -1.40
CA SER A 29 -9.79 21.83 -2.19
C SER A 29 -8.92 20.71 -2.77
N VAL A 30 -8.80 20.75 -4.10
CA VAL A 30 -7.93 19.92 -4.98
C VAL A 30 -6.47 20.37 -4.90
N ALA A 31 -5.57 19.44 -4.60
CA ALA A 31 -4.13 19.63 -4.77
C ALA A 31 -3.55 18.59 -5.74
N SER A 32 -3.03 19.05 -6.88
CA SER A 32 -2.32 18.19 -7.86
C SER A 32 -0.85 18.06 -7.50
N SER A 33 -0.34 16.84 -7.34
CA SER A 33 1.10 16.56 -7.12
C SER A 33 1.67 15.61 -8.18
N ARG A 34 2.84 15.97 -8.75
CA ARG A 34 3.61 15.16 -9.72
C ARG A 34 4.70 14.36 -9.00
N LEU A 35 4.82 13.08 -9.27
CA LEU A 35 5.80 12.17 -8.65
C LEU A 35 6.86 11.67 -9.64
N LEU A 36 8.13 11.61 -9.21
CA LEU A 36 9.31 11.14 -9.98
C LEU A 36 9.73 9.74 -9.46
N ARG A 37 10.11 8.82 -10.37
CA ARG A 37 10.58 7.47 -10.01
C ARG A 37 12.09 7.43 -9.74
N PRO A 38 12.57 6.67 -8.75
CA PRO A 38 13.98 6.27 -8.62
C PRO A 38 14.23 4.78 -8.84
N SER A 39 15.50 4.46 -9.12
CA SER A 39 16.05 3.11 -9.25
C SER A 39 16.36 2.45 -7.90
N ALA A 40 16.49 1.13 -7.91
CA ALA A 40 16.64 0.18 -6.80
C ALA A 40 17.10 0.73 -5.44
N GLY A 41 16.30 0.44 -4.38
CA GLY A 41 16.69 0.63 -2.98
C GLY A 41 16.26 1.95 -2.33
N VAL A 42 15.69 2.87 -3.10
CA VAL A 42 15.24 4.17 -2.60
C VAL A 42 13.74 4.31 -2.80
N PHE A 43 13.02 4.58 -1.73
CA PHE A 43 11.61 4.89 -1.74
C PHE A 43 11.41 6.40 -1.71
N THR A 44 10.51 6.94 -2.54
CA THR A 44 10.18 8.37 -2.56
C THR A 44 8.74 8.59 -2.15
N SER A 45 8.55 9.41 -1.12
CA SER A 45 7.26 9.98 -0.76
C SER A 45 7.33 11.51 -0.91
N ARG A 46 6.26 12.13 -1.34
CA ARG A 46 6.18 13.57 -1.58
C ARG A 46 5.11 14.20 -0.72
N ALA A 47 5.47 14.61 0.50
CA ALA A 47 4.60 15.42 1.33
C ALA A 47 5.03 16.90 1.25
N ARG A 48 4.08 17.80 1.03
CA ARG A 48 4.26 19.27 1.05
C ARG A 48 5.42 19.79 0.16
N GLY A 49 5.57 19.23 -1.05
CA GLY A 49 6.56 19.74 -2.01
C GLY A 49 8.00 19.26 -1.83
N THR A 50 8.32 18.53 -0.79
CA THR A 50 9.64 17.91 -0.56
C THR A 50 9.62 16.43 -0.93
N THR A 51 10.56 16.00 -1.78
CA THR A 51 10.77 14.58 -2.08
C THR A 51 11.64 13.98 -1.00
N ASN A 52 11.08 13.19 -0.11
CA ASN A 52 11.83 12.45 0.89
C ASN A 52 12.30 11.11 0.32
N LEU A 53 13.60 10.98 0.14
CA LEU A 53 14.25 9.73 -0.21
C LEU A 53 14.42 8.89 1.07
N VAL A 54 13.76 7.74 1.15
CA VAL A 54 13.90 6.82 2.27
C VAL A 54 14.61 5.57 1.78
N PHE A 55 15.80 5.33 2.29
CA PHE A 55 16.50 4.07 2.03
C PHE A 55 15.85 2.95 2.85
N LEU A 56 15.45 1.86 2.19
CA LEU A 56 14.92 0.68 2.83
C LEU A 56 15.75 -0.55 2.48
N LEU A 57 16.28 -1.22 3.49
CA LEU A 57 16.87 -2.54 3.33
C LEU A 57 15.77 -3.53 2.94
N ARG A 58 15.96 -4.22 1.81
CA ARG A 58 15.02 -5.19 1.27
C ARG A 58 15.69 -6.53 1.00
N PRO A 59 15.58 -7.51 1.89
CA PRO A 59 16.05 -8.87 1.63
C PRO A 59 15.33 -9.52 0.44
N PRO A 60 15.94 -10.49 -0.26
CA PRO A 60 15.25 -11.27 -1.29
C PRO A 60 13.98 -11.93 -0.75
N GLY A 61 12.89 -11.83 -1.51
CA GLY A 61 11.57 -12.37 -1.13
C GLY A 61 10.75 -11.49 -0.21
N VAL A 62 11.13 -10.23 0.01
CA VAL A 62 10.33 -9.19 0.66
C VAL A 62 9.78 -8.25 -0.41
N TYR A 63 8.53 -7.81 -0.26
CA TYR A 63 7.89 -6.86 -1.15
C TYR A 63 8.69 -5.56 -1.22
N ARG A 64 8.85 -5.05 -2.44
CA ARG A 64 9.40 -3.71 -2.66
C ARG A 64 8.27 -2.70 -2.56
N ALA A 65 8.35 -1.79 -1.60
CA ALA A 65 7.45 -0.65 -1.57
C ALA A 65 7.50 0.08 -2.91
N ASP A 66 6.36 0.23 -3.58
CA ASP A 66 6.23 0.85 -4.90
C ASP A 66 5.10 1.90 -4.87
N SER A 67 4.45 2.07 -5.96
CA SER A 67 3.45 3.10 -6.23
C SER A 67 2.22 3.03 -5.36
N ASP A 68 1.76 1.82 -5.08
CA ASP A 68 0.66 1.54 -4.16
C ASP A 68 0.98 1.99 -2.72
N THR A 69 2.16 1.58 -2.22
CA THR A 69 2.65 2.02 -0.91
C THR A 69 2.82 3.55 -0.87
N SER A 70 3.32 4.15 -1.96
CA SER A 70 3.47 5.61 -2.05
C SER A 70 2.13 6.33 -1.98
N LEU A 71 1.14 5.86 -2.74
CA LEU A 71 -0.21 6.42 -2.74
C LEU A 71 -0.83 6.38 -1.34
N LEU A 72 -0.74 5.24 -0.66
CA LEU A 72 -1.28 5.10 0.69
C LEU A 72 -0.57 6.03 1.70
N ILE A 73 0.76 6.17 1.61
CA ILE A 73 1.52 7.10 2.44
C ILE A 73 1.12 8.55 2.17
N ASP A 74 1.00 8.94 0.90
CA ASP A 74 0.63 10.30 0.52
C ASP A 74 -0.76 10.66 1.04
N VAL A 75 -1.73 9.75 0.94
CA VAL A 75 -3.08 9.90 1.51
C VAL A 75 -3.03 10.02 3.03
N MET A 76 -2.29 9.13 3.71
CA MET A 76 -2.15 9.15 5.17
C MET A 76 -1.56 10.48 5.66
N ILE A 77 -0.52 10.99 4.99
CA ILE A 77 0.16 12.23 5.36
C ILE A 77 -0.73 13.46 5.05
N ALA A 78 -1.33 13.49 3.86
CA ALA A 78 -2.18 14.61 3.43
C ALA A 78 -3.39 14.81 4.36
N GLY A 79 -3.98 13.70 4.84
CA GLY A 79 -5.08 13.71 5.79
C GLY A 79 -4.65 13.88 7.26
N GLY A 80 -3.35 13.86 7.57
CA GLY A 80 -2.85 13.93 8.96
C GLY A 80 -3.28 12.73 9.82
N TYR A 81 -3.58 11.59 9.18
CA TYR A 81 -4.26 10.47 9.84
C TYR A 81 -3.41 9.72 10.87
N ALA A 82 -2.08 9.85 10.85
CA ALA A 82 -1.21 9.14 11.78
C ALA A 82 -0.86 9.96 13.04
N ALA A 83 -0.96 11.29 12.99
CA ALA A 83 -0.52 12.15 14.07
C ALA A 83 -1.31 11.90 15.36
N GLY A 84 -0.60 11.64 16.47
CA GLY A 84 -1.18 11.39 17.78
C GLY A 84 -1.88 10.04 17.93
N ARG A 85 -1.78 9.12 16.94
CA ARG A 85 -2.54 7.87 16.88
C ARG A 85 -1.68 6.65 17.14
N ARG A 86 -2.32 5.57 17.64
CA ARG A 86 -1.76 4.21 17.67
C ARG A 86 -2.02 3.58 16.31
N VAL A 87 -0.95 3.28 15.59
CA VAL A 87 -1.01 2.80 14.20
C VAL A 87 -0.66 1.32 14.12
N LEU A 88 -1.44 0.56 13.35
CA LEU A 88 -1.17 -0.81 12.96
C LEU A 88 -0.85 -0.88 11.47
N ASP A 89 0.28 -1.46 11.09
CA ASP A 89 0.69 -1.74 9.70
C ASP A 89 0.58 -3.25 9.47
N ILE A 90 -0.43 -3.69 8.70
CA ILE A 90 -0.70 -5.08 8.38
C ILE A 90 -0.09 -5.46 7.04
N GLY A 91 0.73 -6.52 7.03
CA GLY A 91 1.51 -6.92 5.87
C GLY A 91 2.68 -5.96 5.62
N THR A 92 3.39 -5.60 6.69
CA THR A 92 4.35 -4.48 6.73
C THR A 92 5.50 -4.57 5.71
N GLY A 93 5.87 -5.76 5.23
CA GLY A 93 6.91 -5.95 4.22
C GLY A 93 8.27 -5.41 4.66
N THR A 94 8.70 -4.28 4.08
CA THR A 94 9.93 -3.58 4.46
C THR A 94 9.73 -2.58 5.60
N GLY A 95 8.50 -2.38 6.10
CA GLY A 95 8.19 -1.38 7.11
C GLY A 95 7.99 0.04 6.57
N ALA A 96 7.74 0.19 5.26
CA ALA A 96 7.59 1.52 4.66
C ALA A 96 6.44 2.32 5.25
N LEU A 97 5.26 1.69 5.42
CA LEU A 97 4.07 2.31 6.02
C LEU A 97 4.31 2.60 7.51
N ALA A 98 4.86 1.64 8.26
CA ALA A 98 5.20 1.80 9.67
C ALA A 98 6.16 2.98 9.90
N LEU A 99 7.21 3.08 9.09
CA LEU A 99 8.17 4.19 9.10
C LEU A 99 7.52 5.53 8.80
N ALA A 100 6.68 5.57 7.76
CA ALA A 100 5.97 6.78 7.36
C ALA A 100 5.00 7.24 8.47
N ALA A 101 4.25 6.32 9.07
CA ALA A 101 3.33 6.62 10.16
C ALA A 101 4.06 7.19 11.40
N ALA A 102 5.17 6.57 11.80
CA ALA A 102 5.97 7.07 12.93
C ALA A 102 6.52 8.48 12.66
N ARG A 103 7.04 8.74 11.45
CA ARG A 103 7.51 10.07 11.03
C ARG A 103 6.41 11.11 10.92
N ALA A 104 5.18 10.67 10.63
CA ALA A 104 3.98 11.51 10.61
C ALA A 104 3.41 11.78 12.02
N GLY A 105 4.10 11.36 13.09
CA GLY A 105 3.75 11.68 14.47
C GLY A 105 2.84 10.67 15.16
N ALA A 106 2.82 9.41 14.71
CA ALA A 106 2.14 8.34 15.44
C ALA A 106 2.72 8.20 16.86
N THR A 107 1.86 8.00 17.86
CA THR A 107 2.27 7.81 19.27
C THR A 107 2.83 6.41 19.52
N ALA A 108 2.33 5.44 18.78
CA ALA A 108 2.83 4.06 18.78
C ALA A 108 2.61 3.44 17.40
N VAL A 109 3.55 2.62 16.96
CA VAL A 109 3.45 1.86 15.72
C VAL A 109 3.65 0.40 16.01
N THR A 110 2.69 -0.41 15.57
CA THR A 110 2.77 -1.88 15.57
C THR A 110 2.78 -2.35 14.12
N ALA A 111 3.65 -3.29 13.79
CA ALA A 111 3.79 -3.86 12.45
C ALA A 111 3.64 -5.37 12.51
N VAL A 112 2.85 -5.95 11.62
CA VAL A 112 2.60 -7.39 11.53
C VAL A 112 2.91 -7.90 10.14
N ASP A 113 3.55 -9.05 10.03
CA ASP A 113 3.76 -9.77 8.76
C ASP A 113 3.88 -11.28 9.01
N LEU A 114 3.42 -12.07 8.06
CA LEU A 114 3.53 -13.52 8.10
C LEU A 114 4.99 -13.98 7.90
N SER A 115 5.80 -13.21 7.17
CA SER A 115 7.16 -13.54 6.76
C SER A 115 8.20 -13.08 7.78
N MET A 116 8.99 -14.02 8.32
CA MET A 116 10.15 -13.67 9.16
C MET A 116 11.15 -12.72 8.48
N ARG A 117 11.27 -12.77 7.13
CA ARG A 117 12.15 -11.87 6.39
C ARG A 117 11.61 -10.44 6.39
N SER A 118 10.29 -10.28 6.24
CA SER A 118 9.63 -8.98 6.36
C SER A 118 9.79 -8.41 7.77
N ILE A 119 9.57 -9.24 8.80
CA ILE A 119 9.76 -8.86 10.20
C ILE A 119 11.19 -8.38 10.46
N ALA A 120 12.19 -9.13 10.01
CA ALA A 120 13.59 -8.75 10.16
C ALA A 120 13.90 -7.45 9.38
N ALA A 121 13.38 -7.30 8.16
CA ALA A 121 13.56 -6.10 7.35
C ALA A 121 12.94 -4.87 8.03
N THR A 122 11.69 -4.98 8.49
CA THR A 122 10.98 -3.90 9.20
C THR A 122 11.75 -3.50 10.47
N TRP A 123 12.16 -4.47 11.28
CA TRP A 123 12.91 -4.20 12.50
C TRP A 123 14.24 -3.47 12.21
N VAL A 124 15.03 -3.95 11.23
CA VAL A 124 16.29 -3.30 10.84
C VAL A 124 16.06 -1.89 10.31
N ASN A 125 15.07 -1.72 9.42
CA ASN A 125 14.75 -0.42 8.84
C ASN A 125 14.30 0.57 9.91
N CYS A 126 13.47 0.17 10.86
CA CYS A 126 13.07 1.01 11.99
C CYS A 126 14.29 1.44 12.82
N ARG A 127 15.25 0.54 13.06
CA ARG A 127 16.51 0.86 13.77
C ARG A 127 17.39 1.83 13.00
N ILE A 128 17.61 1.59 11.69
CA ILE A 128 18.38 2.49 10.83
C ILE A 128 17.79 3.90 10.85
N HIS A 129 16.47 4.00 10.80
CA HIS A 129 15.76 5.27 10.77
C HIS A 129 15.42 5.85 12.16
N ARG A 130 15.88 5.21 13.25
CA ARG A 130 15.66 5.63 14.64
C ARG A 130 14.18 5.80 15.00
N VAL A 131 13.34 4.92 14.46
CA VAL A 131 11.91 4.88 14.72
C VAL A 131 11.61 3.71 15.66
N GLN A 132 10.78 3.95 16.67
CA GLN A 132 10.26 2.89 17.52
C GLN A 132 9.06 2.21 16.83
N CYS A 133 9.12 0.89 16.69
CA CYS A 133 8.06 0.08 16.16
C CYS A 133 8.06 -1.29 16.84
N THR A 134 6.91 -1.71 17.31
CA THR A 134 6.70 -3.08 17.81
C THR A 134 6.41 -3.98 16.62
N VAL A 135 7.17 -5.07 16.47
CA VAL A 135 7.08 -5.91 15.28
C VAL A 135 6.68 -7.32 15.68
N HIS A 136 5.60 -7.85 15.11
CA HIS A 136 5.07 -9.19 15.40
C HIS A 136 5.01 -10.04 14.14
N ARG A 137 5.38 -11.31 14.28
CA ARG A 137 5.14 -12.29 13.24
C ARG A 137 3.80 -12.98 13.48
N GLY A 138 2.95 -13.06 12.46
CA GLY A 138 1.70 -13.81 12.49
C GLY A 138 0.83 -13.56 11.27
N ASP A 139 -0.30 -14.23 11.24
CA ASP A 139 -1.28 -14.09 10.15
C ASP A 139 -2.24 -12.96 10.47
N LEU A 140 -2.18 -11.89 9.67
CA LEU A 140 -3.02 -10.70 9.77
C LEU A 140 -3.14 -10.18 11.22
N PHE A 141 -4.31 -10.27 11.81
CA PHE A 141 -4.63 -9.68 13.10
C PHE A 141 -4.38 -10.61 14.31
N GLU A 142 -4.04 -11.87 14.07
CA GLU A 142 -3.82 -12.87 15.12
C GLU A 142 -2.85 -12.39 16.22
N PRO A 143 -1.67 -11.82 15.92
CA PRO A 143 -0.72 -11.42 16.95
C PRO A 143 -1.15 -10.20 17.77
N VAL A 144 -2.18 -9.50 17.36
CA VAL A 144 -2.70 -8.27 17.98
C VAL A 144 -4.16 -8.40 18.41
N ALA A 145 -4.65 -9.64 18.52
CA ALA A 145 -6.00 -9.93 18.96
C ALA A 145 -6.30 -9.24 20.30
N GLY A 146 -7.48 -8.64 20.42
CA GLY A 146 -7.90 -7.90 21.62
C GLY A 146 -7.31 -6.49 21.77
N GLN A 147 -6.38 -6.08 20.92
CA GLN A 147 -5.90 -4.71 20.88
C GLN A 147 -6.83 -3.82 20.05
N ARG A 148 -6.71 -2.49 20.23
CA ARG A 148 -7.45 -1.48 19.46
C ARG A 148 -6.50 -0.45 18.93
N PHE A 149 -6.72 -0.04 17.67
CA PHE A 149 -5.90 0.91 16.94
C PHE A 149 -6.73 2.09 16.43
N ASP A 150 -6.11 3.26 16.45
CA ASP A 150 -6.74 4.48 15.99
C ASP A 150 -6.58 4.64 14.46
N LEU A 151 -5.55 3.97 13.89
CA LEU A 151 -5.34 3.88 12.44
C LEU A 151 -4.81 2.48 12.10
N ILE A 152 -5.45 1.81 11.14
CA ILE A 152 -4.95 0.57 10.52
C ILE A 152 -4.55 0.89 9.08
N LEU A 153 -3.35 0.51 8.68
CA LEU A 153 -2.82 0.63 7.32
C LEU A 153 -2.64 -0.75 6.72
N ALA A 154 -3.07 -0.95 5.47
CA ALA A 154 -2.89 -2.21 4.78
C ALA A 154 -2.59 -2.01 3.28
N ASN A 155 -1.49 -2.57 2.82
CA ASN A 155 -1.18 -2.81 1.41
C ASN A 155 -1.05 -4.33 1.20
N PRO A 156 -2.18 -5.06 1.11
CA PRO A 156 -2.17 -6.52 1.02
C PRO A 156 -1.76 -7.01 -0.37
N PRO A 157 -1.42 -8.30 -0.52
CA PRO A 157 -1.33 -8.92 -1.83
C PRO A 157 -2.72 -8.94 -2.49
N TYR A 158 -2.84 -8.30 -3.66
CA TYR A 158 -4.12 -8.13 -4.37
C TYR A 158 -4.06 -8.53 -5.85
N VAL A 159 -2.90 -8.97 -6.38
CA VAL A 159 -2.83 -9.34 -7.81
C VAL A 159 -3.51 -10.68 -8.04
N PRO A 160 -4.51 -10.78 -8.97
CA PRO A 160 -5.16 -12.04 -9.27
C PRO A 160 -4.16 -13.10 -9.76
N ALA A 161 -4.30 -14.33 -9.23
CA ALA A 161 -3.44 -15.47 -9.51
C ALA A 161 -4.17 -16.56 -10.30
N ALA A 162 -3.45 -17.52 -10.85
CA ALA A 162 -4.04 -18.63 -11.60
C ALA A 162 -4.88 -19.56 -10.71
N THR A 163 -4.56 -19.64 -9.42
CA THR A 163 -5.22 -20.54 -8.46
C THR A 163 -5.33 -19.87 -7.09
N ASN A 164 -6.19 -20.41 -6.23
CA ASN A 164 -6.26 -20.02 -4.82
C ASN A 164 -5.20 -20.73 -3.95
N VAL A 165 -4.38 -21.61 -4.54
CA VAL A 165 -3.34 -22.30 -3.81
C VAL A 165 -2.22 -21.32 -3.47
N VAL A 166 -1.94 -21.16 -2.18
CA VAL A 166 -0.85 -20.33 -1.70
C VAL A 166 0.46 -20.81 -2.34
N SER A 167 1.11 -19.95 -3.12
CA SER A 167 2.32 -20.29 -3.82
C SER A 167 3.41 -20.80 -2.85
N ARG A 168 4.07 -21.90 -3.21
CA ARG A 168 5.27 -22.38 -2.49
C ARG A 168 6.43 -21.40 -2.62
N HIS A 169 6.46 -20.61 -3.68
CA HIS A 169 7.46 -19.55 -3.90
C HIS A 169 7.14 -18.35 -2.99
N ARG A 170 8.03 -18.09 -2.04
CA ARG A 170 7.87 -17.03 -1.03
C ARG A 170 7.61 -15.66 -1.62
N ILE A 171 8.23 -15.34 -2.75
CA ILE A 171 8.09 -14.03 -3.41
C ILE A 171 6.67 -13.82 -3.94
N ASN A 172 6.01 -14.87 -4.46
CA ASN A 172 4.66 -14.75 -5.01
C ASN A 172 3.63 -14.38 -3.94
N ARG A 173 3.87 -14.78 -2.68
CA ARG A 173 2.99 -14.40 -1.55
C ARG A 173 2.93 -12.89 -1.31
N CYS A 174 3.89 -12.14 -1.83
CA CYS A 174 3.91 -10.69 -1.68
C CYS A 174 2.87 -9.97 -2.53
N TRP A 175 2.30 -10.65 -3.56
CA TRP A 175 1.33 -10.06 -4.48
C TRP A 175 0.15 -10.97 -4.85
N ASP A 176 0.23 -12.28 -4.63
CA ASP A 176 -0.84 -13.22 -4.96
C ASP A 176 -2.04 -13.04 -4.04
N GLY A 177 -3.12 -12.45 -4.56
CA GLY A 177 -4.38 -12.25 -3.88
C GLY A 177 -5.43 -13.36 -4.13
N GLY A 178 -5.04 -14.53 -4.64
CA GLY A 178 -5.98 -15.58 -5.07
C GLY A 178 -6.58 -15.32 -6.44
N ILE A 179 -7.58 -16.11 -6.85
CA ILE A 179 -8.14 -16.10 -8.23
C ILE A 179 -8.64 -14.71 -8.63
N ASN A 180 -9.33 -14.01 -7.73
CA ASN A 180 -9.90 -12.69 -7.97
C ASN A 180 -9.12 -11.54 -7.32
N GLY A 181 -7.95 -11.81 -6.73
CA GLY A 181 -7.17 -10.82 -6.02
C GLY A 181 -7.67 -10.49 -4.61
N ARG A 182 -8.72 -11.15 -4.12
CA ARG A 182 -9.43 -10.72 -2.91
C ARG A 182 -9.20 -11.58 -1.66
N ALA A 183 -8.42 -12.66 -1.77
CA ALA A 183 -8.27 -13.62 -0.66
C ALA A 183 -7.82 -12.98 0.67
N VAL A 184 -6.95 -11.98 0.63
CA VAL A 184 -6.52 -11.23 1.82
C VAL A 184 -7.42 -10.02 2.06
N LEU A 185 -7.87 -9.34 1.00
CA LEU A 185 -8.76 -8.17 1.10
C LEU A 185 -10.07 -8.51 1.84
N ASP A 186 -10.71 -9.64 1.52
CA ASP A 186 -11.96 -10.02 2.16
C ASP A 186 -11.77 -10.31 3.66
N ARG A 187 -10.63 -10.91 4.04
CA ARG A 187 -10.28 -11.09 5.45
C ARG A 187 -10.04 -9.76 6.15
N LEU A 188 -9.34 -8.82 5.52
CA LEU A 188 -9.13 -7.48 6.06
C LEU A 188 -10.46 -6.76 6.31
N CYS A 189 -11.41 -6.87 5.38
CA CYS A 189 -12.75 -6.28 5.51
C CYS A 189 -13.56 -6.89 6.65
N THR A 190 -13.39 -8.19 6.91
CA THR A 190 -14.14 -8.91 7.93
C THR A 190 -13.52 -8.75 9.33
N GLU A 191 -12.20 -8.88 9.42
CA GLU A 191 -11.47 -8.94 10.70
C GLU A 191 -11.06 -7.54 11.20
N GLY A 192 -10.66 -6.64 10.28
CA GLY A 192 -10.07 -5.33 10.59
C GLY A 192 -10.99 -4.39 11.37
N PRO A 193 -12.28 -4.24 11.01
CA PRO A 193 -13.22 -3.37 11.74
C PRO A 193 -13.28 -3.66 13.24
N GLY A 194 -13.16 -4.93 13.61
CA GLY A 194 -13.14 -5.38 15.01
C GLY A 194 -11.95 -4.86 15.83
N LEU A 195 -10.88 -4.38 15.19
CA LEU A 195 -9.70 -3.85 15.86
C LEU A 195 -9.63 -2.31 15.85
N LEU A 196 -10.59 -1.64 15.25
CA LEU A 196 -10.65 -0.19 15.31
C LEU A 196 -11.07 0.30 16.70
N ALA A 197 -10.39 1.30 17.19
CA ALA A 197 -10.85 2.09 18.33
C ALA A 197 -12.10 2.91 17.94
N PRO A 198 -12.88 3.43 18.88
CA PRO A 198 -13.88 4.45 18.60
C PRO A 198 -13.23 5.61 17.82
N ASP A 199 -13.90 6.11 16.78
CA ASP A 199 -13.38 7.11 15.83
C ASP A 199 -12.10 6.67 15.08
N GLY A 200 -11.77 5.40 15.15
CA GLY A 200 -10.65 4.80 14.43
C GLY A 200 -10.91 4.70 12.93
N MET A 201 -9.83 4.60 12.17
CA MET A 201 -9.86 4.52 10.70
C MET A 201 -9.01 3.37 10.20
N MET A 202 -9.42 2.76 9.10
CA MET A 202 -8.61 1.83 8.33
C MET A 202 -8.41 2.37 6.91
N LEU A 203 -7.17 2.36 6.42
CA LEU A 203 -6.82 2.69 5.05
C LEU A 203 -6.27 1.45 4.35
N ILE A 204 -6.91 1.07 3.26
CA ILE A 204 -6.51 -0.07 2.43
C ILE A 204 -6.22 0.43 1.02
N VAL A 205 -5.09 0.00 0.43
CA VAL A 205 -4.80 0.24 -0.99
C VAL A 205 -4.86 -1.07 -1.77
N HIS A 206 -5.52 -1.05 -2.92
CA HIS A 206 -5.49 -2.13 -3.90
C HIS A 206 -5.83 -1.65 -5.31
N SER A 207 -5.63 -2.52 -6.31
CA SER A 207 -6.01 -2.26 -7.70
C SER A 207 -7.53 -2.36 -7.89
N ALA A 208 -8.08 -1.50 -8.75
CA ALA A 208 -9.48 -1.57 -9.20
C ALA A 208 -9.84 -2.91 -9.88
N VAL A 209 -8.85 -3.67 -10.33
CA VAL A 209 -9.03 -5.06 -10.82
C VAL A 209 -9.68 -5.96 -9.76
N CYS A 210 -9.56 -5.61 -8.47
CA CYS A 210 -10.17 -6.33 -7.35
C CYS A 210 -11.56 -5.78 -6.97
N ASP A 211 -12.12 -4.84 -7.72
CA ASP A 211 -13.41 -4.17 -7.48
C ASP A 211 -13.48 -3.48 -6.10
N GLU A 212 -13.16 -2.18 -6.09
CA GLU A 212 -13.21 -1.36 -4.87
C GLU A 212 -14.62 -1.22 -4.29
N ASN A 213 -15.65 -1.36 -5.13
CA ASN A 213 -17.04 -1.32 -4.65
C ASN A 213 -17.36 -2.55 -3.80
N VAL A 214 -16.79 -3.71 -4.13
CA VAL A 214 -16.90 -4.92 -3.28
C VAL A 214 -16.23 -4.66 -1.94
N THR A 215 -15.04 -4.03 -1.91
CA THR A 215 -14.34 -3.69 -0.68
C THR A 215 -15.15 -2.72 0.18
N VAL A 216 -15.72 -1.68 -0.43
CA VAL A 216 -16.58 -0.71 0.26
C VAL A 216 -17.83 -1.40 0.82
N ARG A 217 -18.50 -2.26 0.05
CA ARG A 217 -19.68 -3.00 0.54
C ARG A 217 -19.33 -3.90 1.73
N HIS A 218 -18.26 -4.73 1.63
CA HIS A 218 -17.88 -5.63 2.71
C HIS A 218 -17.56 -4.89 4.01
N LEU A 219 -16.89 -3.73 3.92
CA LEU A 219 -16.60 -2.89 5.07
C LEU A 219 -17.88 -2.28 5.67
N ASN A 220 -18.79 -1.79 4.83
CA ASN A 220 -20.09 -1.28 5.30
C ASN A 220 -20.92 -2.38 5.97
N ASP A 221 -20.95 -3.58 5.41
CA ASP A 221 -21.62 -4.76 5.98
C ASP A 221 -21.00 -5.17 7.32
N ALA A 222 -19.69 -4.91 7.51
CA ALA A 222 -18.99 -5.10 8.79
C ALA A 222 -19.21 -3.97 9.81
N GLY A 223 -20.09 -2.99 9.52
CA GLY A 223 -20.53 -1.96 10.46
C GLY A 223 -19.62 -0.72 10.53
N VAL A 224 -18.74 -0.51 9.56
CA VAL A 224 -17.93 0.71 9.44
C VAL A 224 -18.35 1.48 8.19
N ARG A 225 -18.25 2.82 8.20
CA ARG A 225 -18.54 3.65 7.03
C ARG A 225 -17.34 3.68 6.09
N ALA A 226 -17.48 3.12 4.91
CA ALA A 226 -16.39 3.01 3.94
C ALA A 226 -16.65 3.84 2.67
N GLU A 227 -15.57 4.43 2.13
CA GLU A 227 -15.57 5.20 0.90
C GLU A 227 -14.22 5.12 0.19
N VAL A 228 -14.20 5.35 -1.13
CA VAL A 228 -12.95 5.51 -1.88
C VAL A 228 -12.43 6.93 -1.67
N LEU A 229 -11.26 7.05 -1.05
CA LEU A 229 -10.68 8.32 -0.66
C LEU A 229 -9.76 8.90 -1.75
N ALA A 230 -9.07 8.05 -2.50
CA ALA A 230 -8.16 8.47 -3.57
C ALA A 230 -8.02 7.40 -4.65
N ARG A 231 -7.70 7.84 -5.88
CA ARG A 231 -7.33 6.97 -7.00
C ARG A 231 -6.05 7.45 -7.67
N SER A 232 -5.33 6.54 -8.30
CA SER A 232 -4.14 6.86 -9.09
C SER A 232 -3.93 5.83 -10.19
N THR A 233 -3.90 6.26 -11.44
CA THR A 233 -3.53 5.40 -12.56
C THR A 233 -2.03 5.23 -12.64
N ILE A 234 -1.58 3.98 -12.78
CA ILE A 234 -0.17 3.62 -12.88
C ILE A 234 0.05 2.61 -13.99
N PRO A 235 1.20 2.62 -14.68
CA PRO A 235 1.56 1.55 -15.60
C PRO A 235 1.64 0.20 -14.86
N PHE A 236 1.23 -0.87 -15.51
CA PHE A 236 1.37 -2.22 -14.94
C PHE A 236 2.76 -2.49 -14.42
N GLY A 237 2.84 -2.98 -13.20
CA GLY A 237 4.04 -3.55 -12.63
C GLY A 237 4.47 -4.83 -13.34
N PRO A 238 5.67 -5.38 -13.04
CA PRO A 238 6.17 -6.60 -13.70
C PRO A 238 5.22 -7.79 -13.60
N VAL A 239 4.58 -7.99 -12.45
CA VAL A 239 3.66 -9.11 -12.21
C VAL A 239 2.37 -8.94 -13.00
N MET A 240 1.79 -7.74 -13.02
CA MET A 240 0.60 -7.44 -13.81
C MET A 240 0.86 -7.64 -15.31
N ARG A 241 2.01 -7.16 -15.80
CA ARG A 241 2.42 -7.39 -17.21
C ARG A 241 2.56 -8.88 -17.55
N LEU A 242 3.18 -9.66 -16.65
CA LEU A 242 3.34 -11.11 -16.85
C LEU A 242 1.99 -11.84 -16.90
N ARG A 243 1.00 -11.34 -16.16
CA ARG A 243 -0.34 -11.94 -16.05
C ARG A 243 -1.38 -11.32 -16.99
N ALA A 244 -1.04 -10.30 -17.77
CA ALA A 244 -1.98 -9.55 -18.59
C ALA A 244 -2.85 -10.44 -19.47
N ALA A 245 -2.27 -11.39 -20.20
CA ALA A 245 -3.02 -12.33 -21.06
C ALA A 245 -4.05 -13.18 -20.27
N MET A 246 -3.67 -13.63 -19.07
CA MET A 246 -4.58 -14.36 -18.19
C MET A 246 -5.70 -13.45 -17.65
N LEU A 247 -5.40 -12.22 -17.30
CA LEU A 247 -6.37 -11.24 -16.79
C LEU A 247 -7.35 -10.82 -17.89
N GLU A 248 -6.85 -10.59 -19.12
CA GLU A 248 -7.68 -10.34 -20.31
C GLU A 248 -8.63 -11.51 -20.59
N ALA A 249 -8.11 -12.76 -20.61
CA ALA A 249 -8.91 -13.95 -20.85
C ALA A 249 -10.03 -14.17 -19.80
N ARG A 250 -9.85 -13.59 -18.60
CA ARG A 250 -10.84 -13.64 -17.51
C ARG A 250 -11.76 -12.42 -17.47
N GLY A 251 -11.57 -11.45 -18.37
CA GLY A 251 -12.33 -10.20 -18.37
C GLY A 251 -12.05 -9.29 -17.17
N LEU A 252 -10.92 -9.49 -16.47
CA LEU A 252 -10.52 -8.66 -15.33
C LEU A 252 -9.86 -7.35 -15.76
N ILE A 253 -9.36 -7.30 -16.98
CA ILE A 253 -8.82 -6.09 -17.63
C ILE A 253 -9.30 -6.08 -19.10
N GLN A 254 -9.26 -4.90 -19.72
CA GLN A 254 -9.60 -4.75 -21.14
C GLN A 254 -8.50 -5.33 -22.03
N PRO A 255 -8.83 -5.84 -23.23
CA PRO A 255 -7.82 -6.25 -24.21
C PRO A 255 -6.83 -5.13 -24.50
N GLY A 256 -5.54 -5.43 -24.39
CA GLY A 256 -4.48 -4.46 -24.62
C GLY A 256 -4.23 -3.46 -23.51
N GLN A 257 -4.93 -3.50 -22.39
CA GLN A 257 -4.70 -2.63 -21.25
C GLN A 257 -3.27 -2.78 -20.71
N ARG A 258 -2.62 -1.64 -20.35
CA ARG A 258 -1.22 -1.60 -19.89
C ARG A 258 -1.02 -0.79 -18.62
N ASP A 259 -2.10 -0.28 -18.06
CA ASP A 259 -2.15 0.47 -16.80
C ASP A 259 -3.24 -0.07 -15.89
N GLU A 260 -3.13 0.24 -14.62
CA GLU A 260 -4.12 -0.07 -13.60
C GLU A 260 -4.45 1.17 -12.77
N GLU A 261 -5.69 1.24 -12.33
CA GLU A 261 -6.10 2.20 -11.33
C GLU A 261 -5.92 1.59 -9.95
N LEU A 262 -5.18 2.29 -9.09
CA LEU A 262 -5.10 2.01 -7.66
C LEU A 262 -6.14 2.84 -6.93
N ALA A 263 -6.81 2.24 -5.95
CA ALA A 263 -7.74 2.91 -5.07
C ALA A 263 -7.26 2.81 -3.61
N VAL A 264 -7.38 3.91 -2.87
CA VAL A 264 -7.28 3.92 -1.40
C VAL A 264 -8.68 4.00 -0.83
N ILE A 265 -9.06 2.99 -0.09
CA ILE A 265 -10.34 2.90 0.60
C ILE A 265 -10.14 3.28 2.06
N ALA A 266 -10.96 4.22 2.54
CA ALA A 266 -11.06 4.57 3.95
C ALA A 266 -12.28 3.92 4.57
N ALA A 267 -12.11 3.33 5.76
CA ALA A 267 -13.20 2.80 6.57
C ALA A 267 -13.14 3.44 7.97
N HIS A 268 -14.23 4.02 8.41
CA HIS A 268 -14.34 4.76 9.66
C HIS A 268 -15.20 4.00 10.66
N ALA A 269 -14.67 3.73 11.84
CA ALA A 269 -15.47 3.21 12.94
C ALA A 269 -16.51 4.26 13.36
N PRO A 270 -17.70 3.83 13.80
CA PRO A 270 -18.69 4.75 14.33
C PRO A 270 -18.16 5.49 15.57
N ALA A 271 -18.56 6.76 15.71
CA ALA A 271 -18.28 7.54 16.90
C ALA A 271 -18.95 6.89 18.12
N GLY A 272 -18.19 6.68 19.19
CA GLY A 272 -18.76 6.22 20.45
C GLY A 272 -19.34 4.80 20.40
N GLY A 273 -18.70 3.85 19.72
CA GLY A 273 -19.07 2.43 19.78
C GLY A 273 -19.15 1.94 21.22
N PRO A 274 -19.98 0.91 21.54
CA PRO A 274 -20.30 0.52 22.89
C PRO A 274 -19.02 0.26 23.71
N ARG A 275 -18.85 0.98 24.81
CA ARG A 275 -17.85 0.64 25.81
C ARG A 275 -18.23 -0.77 26.30
N VAL A 276 -17.51 -1.77 25.83
CA VAL A 276 -17.57 -3.10 26.45
C VAL A 276 -17.11 -2.88 27.88
N ARG A 277 -18.06 -2.99 28.83
CA ARG A 277 -17.82 -2.98 30.27
C ARG A 277 -17.12 -4.26 30.69
#